data_61a07ef1f9ffdcb8ff05f484556c4d7c
#
_entry.id   61a07ef1f9ffdcb8ff05f484556c4d7c
#
_cell.length_a   1.000
_cell.length_b   1.000
_cell.length_c   1.000
_cell.angle_alpha   90.00
_cell.angle_beta   90.00
_cell.angle_gamma   90.00
#
_symmetry.space_group_name_H-M   'P 1'
#
loop_
_entity.id
_entity.type
_entity.pdbx_description
1 polymer ?
#
loop_
_entity_poly.entity_id
_entity_poly.type
_entity_poly.pdbx_seq_one_letter_code
_entity_poly.pdbx_strand_id
1 'polypeptide(L)'
;MFERYKEDIQCFMEHDPAARSPIEIVLLYPGFKALQSHKRAKWFLNHNMPFIARYISQRSAHKTGIEIHPGATIGRRVCIDHGNGIVIGETTEIGDDVMIYQGVTLGGTGKDVGKRHPTIESGVMIGSGAKVLGPITVGRNAKVAAGAVVVKDVEPNCTVVGVPGEVVRIDGERVDDLDQINIPDPLMNLIRENQAE
;
A
#
# COMPACT_ATOMS: atom_id res chain seq x y z
N MET A 1 -2.82 21.98 10.33
CA MET A 1 -1.64 21.61 9.52
C MET A 1 -0.50 21.06 10.40
N PHE A 2 -0.13 21.78 11.47
CA PHE A 2 0.97 21.38 12.36
C PHE A 2 0.69 20.08 13.15
N GLU A 3 -0.53 19.87 13.65
CA GLU A 3 -0.92 18.64 14.35
C GLU A 3 -0.83 17.41 13.45
N ARG A 4 -1.35 17.49 12.21
CA ARG A 4 -1.25 16.38 11.24
C ARG A 4 0.20 16.02 10.91
N TYR A 5 1.10 17.01 10.87
CA TYR A 5 2.53 16.77 10.64
C TYR A 5 3.17 15.99 11.80
N LYS A 6 2.80 16.32 13.06
CA LYS A 6 3.23 15.58 14.24
C LYS A 6 2.70 14.15 14.27
N GLU A 7 1.41 13.97 13.92
CA GLU A 7 0.79 12.65 13.82
C GLU A 7 1.48 11.76 12.79
N ASP A 8 1.85 12.32 11.63
CA ASP A 8 2.61 11.59 10.63
C ASP A 8 3.97 11.13 11.20
N ILE A 9 4.73 12.01 11.86
CA ILE A 9 6.00 11.64 12.49
C ILE A 9 5.79 10.55 13.54
N GLN A 10 4.79 10.72 14.40
CA GLN A 10 4.46 9.76 15.45
C GLN A 10 4.16 8.38 14.85
N CYS A 11 3.41 8.32 13.74
CA CYS A 11 3.08 7.09 13.03
C CYS A 11 4.35 6.32 12.60
N PHE A 12 5.33 7.01 12.01
CA PHE A 12 6.59 6.37 11.65
C PHE A 12 7.40 5.90 12.86
N MET A 13 7.43 6.70 13.95
CA MET A 13 8.10 6.32 15.21
C MET A 13 7.48 5.07 15.85
N GLU A 14 6.16 4.88 15.71
CA GLU A 14 5.43 3.73 16.26
C GLU A 14 5.63 2.46 15.45
N HIS A 15 5.76 2.58 14.11
CA HIS A 15 5.82 1.42 13.21
C HIS A 15 7.24 0.94 12.90
N ASP A 16 8.25 1.81 13.01
CA ASP A 16 9.63 1.43 12.77
C ASP A 16 10.45 1.39 14.07
N PRO A 17 10.79 0.19 14.59
CA PRO A 17 11.63 0.07 15.77
C PRO A 17 13.05 0.66 15.61
N ALA A 18 13.51 0.86 14.36
CA ALA A 18 14.81 1.48 14.07
C ALA A 18 14.78 3.01 14.14
N ALA A 19 13.59 3.63 14.16
CA ALA A 19 13.44 5.07 14.24
C ALA A 19 13.90 5.62 15.60
N ARG A 20 14.91 6.50 15.60
CA ARG A 20 15.54 6.99 16.83
C ARG A 20 15.06 8.39 17.24
N SER A 21 14.63 9.21 16.29
CA SER A 21 14.19 10.57 16.56
C SER A 21 13.26 11.16 15.49
N PRO A 22 12.43 12.14 15.87
CA PRO A 22 11.59 12.87 14.91
C PRO A 22 12.38 13.53 13.78
N ILE A 23 13.59 14.01 14.06
CA ILE A 23 14.48 14.66 13.07
C ILE A 23 14.93 13.65 12.02
N GLU A 24 15.24 12.43 12.44
CA GLU A 24 15.61 11.33 11.54
C GLU A 24 14.46 11.01 10.54
N ILE A 25 13.22 10.91 11.02
CA ILE A 25 12.04 10.71 10.17
C ILE A 25 11.95 11.82 9.12
N VAL A 26 12.03 13.07 9.55
CA VAL A 26 11.87 14.22 8.64
C VAL A 26 12.96 14.29 7.59
N LEU A 27 14.22 14.00 7.98
CA LEU A 27 15.37 14.18 7.11
C LEU A 27 15.76 12.95 6.29
N LEU A 28 15.48 11.74 6.76
CA LEU A 28 16.01 10.53 6.15
C LEU A 28 14.93 9.60 5.55
N TYR A 29 13.71 9.59 6.08
CA TYR A 29 12.68 8.65 5.66
C TYR A 29 12.03 9.03 4.32
N PRO A 30 12.23 8.23 3.26
CA PRO A 30 11.68 8.53 1.94
C PRO A 30 10.15 8.53 1.92
N GLY A 31 9.52 7.59 2.65
CA GLY A 31 8.06 7.51 2.76
C GLY A 31 7.43 8.76 3.35
N PHE A 32 8.00 9.28 4.45
CA PHE A 32 7.57 10.54 5.04
C PHE A 32 7.67 11.70 4.04
N LYS A 33 8.82 11.83 3.36
CA LYS A 33 9.04 12.89 2.36
C LYS A 33 8.07 12.81 1.19
N ALA A 34 7.78 11.59 0.70
CA ALA A 34 6.84 11.36 -0.39
C ALA A 34 5.42 11.78 0.00
N LEU A 35 4.95 11.42 1.20
CA LEU A 35 3.65 11.81 1.73
C LEU A 35 3.53 13.34 1.90
N GLN A 36 4.56 14.01 2.42
CA GLN A 36 4.54 15.47 2.53
C GLN A 36 4.59 16.16 1.16
N SER A 37 5.31 15.61 0.19
CA SER A 37 5.31 16.11 -1.18
C SER A 37 3.96 15.91 -1.87
N HIS A 38 3.31 14.76 -1.64
CA HIS A 38 1.96 14.50 -2.16
C HIS A 38 0.94 15.51 -1.62
N LYS A 39 0.95 15.84 -0.31
CA LYS A 39 0.06 16.87 0.25
C LYS A 39 0.18 18.21 -0.48
N ARG A 40 1.41 18.61 -0.81
CA ARG A 40 1.67 19.84 -1.58
C ARG A 40 1.17 19.71 -3.01
N ALA A 41 1.47 18.59 -3.69
CA ALA A 41 1.02 18.34 -5.05
C ALA A 41 -0.51 18.35 -5.15
N LYS A 42 -1.20 17.70 -4.21
CA LYS A 42 -2.67 17.70 -4.13
C LYS A 42 -3.25 19.10 -3.89
N TRP A 43 -2.60 19.91 -3.07
CA TRP A 43 -3.01 21.30 -2.87
C TRP A 43 -2.98 22.09 -4.20
N PHE A 44 -1.90 21.99 -4.99
CA PHE A 44 -1.82 22.64 -6.30
C PHE A 44 -2.85 22.08 -7.29
N LEU A 45 -3.10 20.78 -7.28
CA LEU A 45 -4.14 20.17 -8.13
C LEU A 45 -5.52 20.76 -7.81
N ASN A 46 -5.87 20.88 -6.54
CA ASN A 46 -7.14 21.42 -6.06
C ASN A 46 -7.29 22.95 -6.33
N HIS A 47 -6.20 23.64 -6.67
CA HIS A 47 -6.20 25.05 -7.07
C HIS A 47 -6.04 25.23 -8.60
N ASN A 48 -6.43 24.22 -9.38
CA ASN A 48 -6.38 24.24 -10.86
C ASN A 48 -4.97 24.46 -11.44
N MET A 49 -3.93 23.96 -10.77
CA MET A 49 -2.54 24.00 -11.22
C MET A 49 -1.98 22.58 -11.48
N PRO A 50 -2.57 21.81 -12.42
CA PRO A 50 -2.23 20.38 -12.60
C PRO A 50 -0.78 20.16 -13.04
N PHE A 51 -0.22 21.06 -13.84
CA PHE A 51 1.18 20.96 -14.25
C PHE A 51 2.13 21.05 -13.07
N ILE A 52 1.92 22.01 -12.16
CA ILE A 52 2.75 22.16 -10.95
C ILE A 52 2.57 20.96 -10.03
N ALA A 53 1.34 20.46 -9.87
CA ALA A 53 1.05 19.26 -9.10
C ALA A 53 1.83 18.05 -9.64
N ARG A 54 1.81 17.81 -10.95
CA ARG A 54 2.56 16.73 -11.60
C ARG A 54 4.07 16.92 -11.48
N TYR A 55 4.57 18.13 -11.65
CA TYR A 55 6.00 18.44 -11.48
C TYR A 55 6.49 18.07 -10.07
N ILE A 56 5.73 18.47 -9.02
CA ILE A 56 6.07 18.15 -7.62
C ILE A 56 6.05 16.63 -7.41
N SER A 57 5.03 15.93 -7.92
CA SER A 57 4.90 14.47 -7.83
C SER A 57 6.09 13.77 -8.48
N GLN A 58 6.43 14.10 -9.72
CA GLN A 58 7.56 13.48 -10.44
C GLN A 58 8.92 13.78 -9.78
N ARG A 59 9.11 15.03 -9.33
CA ARG A 59 10.33 15.37 -8.58
C ARG A 59 10.45 14.58 -7.27
N SER A 60 9.31 14.34 -6.58
CA SER A 60 9.27 13.50 -5.39
C SER A 60 9.65 12.06 -5.72
N ALA A 61 9.05 11.47 -6.77
CA ALA A 61 9.34 10.10 -7.22
C ALA A 61 10.84 9.90 -7.51
N HIS A 62 11.48 10.82 -8.23
CA HIS A 62 12.92 10.77 -8.48
C HIS A 62 13.79 10.82 -7.21
N LYS A 63 13.33 11.53 -6.16
CA LYS A 63 14.09 11.69 -4.91
C LYS A 63 13.88 10.56 -3.91
N THR A 64 12.69 9.95 -3.92
CA THR A 64 12.26 9.00 -2.89
C THR A 64 12.09 7.58 -3.40
N GLY A 65 12.05 7.38 -4.72
CA GLY A 65 11.69 6.11 -5.34
C GLY A 65 10.19 5.76 -5.20
N ILE A 66 9.35 6.72 -4.76
CA ILE A 66 7.93 6.52 -4.47
C ILE A 66 7.11 7.43 -5.38
N GLU A 67 6.34 6.83 -6.28
CA GLU A 67 5.43 7.55 -7.16
C GLU A 67 4.02 7.61 -6.53
N ILE A 68 3.53 8.83 -6.27
CA ILE A 68 2.17 9.08 -5.80
C ILE A 68 1.53 10.09 -6.76
N HIS A 69 0.45 9.67 -7.44
CA HIS A 69 -0.28 10.60 -8.31
C HIS A 69 -0.95 11.70 -7.47
N PRO A 70 -0.93 12.99 -7.89
CA PRO A 70 -1.53 14.08 -7.12
C PRO A 70 -3.02 13.92 -6.85
N GLY A 71 -3.74 13.19 -7.72
CA GLY A 71 -5.17 12.88 -7.58
C GLY A 71 -5.50 11.91 -6.46
N ALA A 72 -4.56 11.05 -6.04
CA ALA A 72 -4.79 10.07 -4.99
C ALA A 72 -5.28 10.73 -3.69
N THR A 73 -6.17 10.05 -2.97
CA THR A 73 -6.64 10.51 -1.65
C THR A 73 -5.97 9.67 -0.58
N ILE A 74 -5.31 10.33 0.38
CA ILE A 74 -4.54 9.66 1.44
C ILE A 74 -5.01 10.18 2.80
N GLY A 75 -5.42 9.27 3.66
CA GLY A 75 -5.90 9.51 5.00
C GLY A 75 -4.81 9.98 5.97
N ARG A 76 -5.06 9.79 7.26
CA ARG A 76 -4.16 10.18 8.36
C ARG A 76 -3.33 8.97 8.79
N ARG A 77 -2.16 9.23 9.37
CA ARG A 77 -1.31 8.19 9.97
C ARG A 77 -0.99 7.04 8.98
N VAL A 78 -0.82 7.38 7.70
CA VAL A 78 -0.33 6.42 6.70
C VAL A 78 1.19 6.35 6.80
N CYS A 79 1.72 5.15 6.93
CA CYS A 79 3.15 4.88 6.98
C CYS A 79 3.60 4.15 5.72
N ILE A 80 4.63 4.66 5.07
CA ILE A 80 5.32 4.02 3.96
C ILE A 80 6.71 3.63 4.44
N ASP A 81 6.91 2.34 4.69
CA ASP A 81 8.19 1.82 5.14
C ASP A 81 9.06 1.41 3.94
N HIS A 82 10.36 1.76 3.97
CA HIS A 82 11.31 1.67 2.87
C HIS A 82 10.86 2.43 1.61
N GLY A 83 9.77 2.02 0.98
CA GLY A 83 9.01 2.72 -0.04
C GLY A 83 9.54 2.64 -1.47
N ASN A 84 10.77 2.22 -1.72
CA ASN A 84 11.32 2.18 -3.08
C ASN A 84 10.45 1.32 -4.02
N GLY A 85 10.14 1.85 -5.21
CA GLY A 85 9.34 1.15 -6.22
C GLY A 85 7.82 1.13 -5.95
N ILE A 86 7.32 1.92 -5.00
CA ILE A 86 5.87 2.10 -4.79
C ILE A 86 5.29 2.95 -5.93
N VAL A 87 4.10 2.52 -6.41
CA VAL A 87 3.28 3.29 -7.34
C VAL A 87 1.86 3.39 -6.81
N ILE A 88 1.37 4.61 -6.58
CA ILE A 88 0.00 4.90 -6.15
C ILE A 88 -0.71 5.71 -7.24
N GLY A 89 -1.70 5.08 -7.89
CA GLY A 89 -2.43 5.63 -9.03
C GLY A 89 -3.40 6.74 -8.68
N GLU A 90 -3.88 7.44 -9.72
CA GLU A 90 -4.66 8.68 -9.64
C GLU A 90 -5.91 8.61 -8.77
N THR A 91 -6.73 7.57 -8.96
CA THR A 91 -8.03 7.43 -8.28
C THR A 91 -7.97 6.51 -7.06
N THR A 92 -6.74 6.24 -6.55
CA THR A 92 -6.55 5.49 -5.33
C THR A 92 -7.07 6.26 -4.13
N GLU A 93 -7.77 5.56 -3.24
CA GLU A 93 -8.20 6.06 -1.96
C GLU A 93 -7.56 5.22 -0.86
N ILE A 94 -6.90 5.86 0.10
CA ILE A 94 -6.24 5.22 1.24
C ILE A 94 -6.81 5.82 2.51
N GLY A 95 -7.34 4.97 3.38
CA GLY A 95 -7.88 5.33 4.68
C GLY A 95 -6.81 5.71 5.70
N ASP A 96 -7.20 5.77 6.95
CA ASP A 96 -6.33 6.10 8.07
C ASP A 96 -5.57 4.87 8.59
N ASP A 97 -4.43 5.07 9.25
CA ASP A 97 -3.64 4.00 9.89
C ASP A 97 -3.24 2.86 8.94
N VAL A 98 -2.93 3.18 7.68
CA VAL A 98 -2.53 2.20 6.66
C VAL A 98 -1.01 2.09 6.59
N MET A 99 -0.51 0.84 6.55
CA MET A 99 0.91 0.52 6.39
C MET A 99 1.20 -0.02 5.00
N ILE A 100 2.19 0.54 4.30
CA ILE A 100 2.58 0.14 2.94
C ILE A 100 4.07 -0.08 2.87
N TYR A 101 4.49 -1.25 2.37
CA TYR A 101 5.89 -1.59 2.19
C TYR A 101 6.37 -1.34 0.76
N GLN A 102 7.68 -1.40 0.55
CA GLN A 102 8.34 -1.17 -0.75
C GLN A 102 7.77 -2.06 -1.87
N GLY A 103 7.86 -1.56 -3.10
CA GLY A 103 7.48 -2.28 -4.31
C GLY A 103 5.98 -2.49 -4.51
N VAL A 104 5.14 -1.95 -3.63
CA VAL A 104 3.68 -2.04 -3.73
C VAL A 104 3.18 -1.25 -4.94
N THR A 105 2.20 -1.80 -5.66
CA THR A 105 1.48 -1.10 -6.72
C THR A 105 -0.02 -1.04 -6.38
N LEU A 106 -0.56 0.16 -6.25
CA LEU A 106 -2.00 0.43 -6.21
C LEU A 106 -2.40 0.95 -7.59
N GLY A 107 -2.69 0.02 -8.50
CA GLY A 107 -2.77 0.25 -9.94
C GLY A 107 -4.17 0.06 -10.52
N GLY A 108 -4.38 0.57 -11.74
CA GLY A 108 -5.54 0.25 -12.56
C GLY A 108 -5.25 -0.94 -13.48
N THR A 109 -6.33 -1.54 -14.04
CA THR A 109 -6.21 -2.60 -15.05
C THR A 109 -6.02 -2.07 -16.47
N GLY A 110 -6.04 -0.74 -16.66
CA GLY A 110 -5.89 -0.06 -17.95
C GLY A 110 -7.14 -0.07 -18.83
N LYS A 111 -8.26 -0.64 -18.37
CA LYS A 111 -9.52 -0.75 -19.14
C LYS A 111 -10.60 0.24 -18.72
N ASP A 112 -10.54 0.73 -17.49
CA ASP A 112 -11.61 1.52 -16.89
C ASP A 112 -11.35 3.03 -17.00
N VAL A 113 -12.42 3.79 -17.19
CA VAL A 113 -12.43 5.25 -17.14
C VAL A 113 -13.04 5.68 -15.81
N GLY A 114 -12.52 6.71 -15.18
CA GLY A 114 -12.97 7.19 -13.87
C GLY A 114 -12.27 6.44 -12.72
N LYS A 115 -13.04 5.90 -11.77
CA LYS A 115 -12.50 5.09 -10.65
C LYS A 115 -11.94 3.78 -11.21
N ARG A 116 -10.61 3.66 -11.24
CA ARG A 116 -9.87 2.53 -11.80
C ARG A 116 -8.75 1.99 -10.91
N HIS A 117 -8.53 2.64 -9.78
CA HIS A 117 -7.53 2.26 -8.78
C HIS A 117 -8.21 1.85 -7.48
N PRO A 118 -7.55 1.06 -6.64
CA PRO A 118 -8.17 0.48 -5.46
C PRO A 118 -8.54 1.51 -4.38
N THR A 119 -9.48 1.10 -3.54
CA THR A 119 -9.80 1.72 -2.25
C THR A 119 -9.22 0.85 -1.15
N ILE A 120 -8.36 1.41 -0.32
CA ILE A 120 -7.72 0.77 0.81
C ILE A 120 -8.33 1.35 2.08
N GLU A 121 -9.10 0.55 2.81
CA GLU A 121 -9.74 1.02 4.04
C GLU A 121 -8.75 1.17 5.19
N SER A 122 -9.23 1.75 6.31
CA SER A 122 -8.37 2.05 7.45
C SER A 122 -7.81 0.79 8.13
N GLY A 123 -6.59 0.89 8.66
CA GLY A 123 -5.92 -0.19 9.37
C GLY A 123 -5.33 -1.30 8.48
N VAL A 124 -5.43 -1.16 7.16
CA VAL A 124 -4.90 -2.16 6.21
C VAL A 124 -3.37 -2.17 6.22
N MET A 125 -2.79 -3.37 6.14
CA MET A 125 -1.36 -3.58 5.92
C MET A 125 -1.12 -4.18 4.54
N ILE A 126 -0.23 -3.56 3.74
CA ILE A 126 0.13 -4.05 2.40
C ILE A 126 1.61 -4.42 2.38
N GLY A 127 1.88 -5.71 2.32
CA GLY A 127 3.21 -6.30 2.34
C GLY A 127 4.04 -5.96 1.09
N SER A 128 5.35 -6.13 1.23
CA SER A 128 6.33 -5.76 0.21
C SER A 128 6.05 -6.42 -1.16
N GLY A 129 6.15 -5.63 -2.22
CA GLY A 129 5.97 -6.12 -3.59
C GLY A 129 4.55 -6.47 -4.00
N ALA A 130 3.55 -6.36 -3.12
CA ALA A 130 2.16 -6.68 -3.45
C ALA A 130 1.61 -5.78 -4.55
N LYS A 131 0.70 -6.32 -5.37
CA LYS A 131 0.00 -5.62 -6.45
C LYS A 131 -1.50 -5.67 -6.19
N VAL A 132 -2.11 -4.51 -5.96
CA VAL A 132 -3.56 -4.37 -5.80
C VAL A 132 -4.07 -3.63 -7.02
N LEU A 133 -4.85 -4.33 -7.86
CA LEU A 133 -5.14 -3.88 -9.22
C LEU A 133 -6.65 -3.80 -9.48
N GLY A 134 -7.07 -2.69 -10.04
CA GLY A 134 -8.47 -2.43 -10.39
C GLY A 134 -9.22 -1.58 -9.36
N PRO A 135 -10.50 -1.27 -9.63
CA PRO A 135 -11.33 -0.47 -8.74
C PRO A 135 -11.91 -1.31 -7.57
N ILE A 136 -11.07 -2.15 -6.98
CA ILE A 136 -11.42 -3.07 -5.89
C ILE A 136 -11.26 -2.40 -4.53
N THR A 137 -11.90 -2.97 -3.52
CA THR A 137 -11.81 -2.55 -2.13
C THR A 137 -11.04 -3.57 -1.30
N VAL A 138 -10.05 -3.10 -0.54
CA VAL A 138 -9.41 -3.87 0.52
C VAL A 138 -9.98 -3.39 1.85
N GLY A 139 -10.78 -4.25 2.47
CA GLY A 139 -11.57 -3.95 3.66
C GLY A 139 -10.72 -3.68 4.90
N ARG A 140 -11.34 -3.03 5.88
CA ARG A 140 -10.73 -2.56 7.13
C ARG A 140 -9.91 -3.65 7.82
N ASN A 141 -8.71 -3.27 8.31
CA ASN A 141 -7.79 -4.16 9.02
C ASN A 141 -7.33 -5.39 8.22
N ALA A 142 -7.64 -5.48 6.93
CA ALA A 142 -7.16 -6.58 6.11
C ALA A 142 -5.64 -6.53 5.94
N LYS A 143 -5.05 -7.68 5.68
CA LYS A 143 -3.61 -7.83 5.44
C LYS A 143 -3.38 -8.44 4.06
N VAL A 144 -2.64 -7.73 3.24
CA VAL A 144 -2.17 -8.23 1.94
C VAL A 144 -0.72 -8.69 2.14
N ALA A 145 -0.45 -9.97 1.94
CA ALA A 145 0.88 -10.54 2.14
C ALA A 145 1.88 -10.02 1.09
N ALA A 146 3.17 -10.15 1.40
CA ALA A 146 4.23 -9.80 0.48
C ALA A 146 4.11 -10.58 -0.84
N GLY A 147 4.27 -9.88 -1.97
CA GLY A 147 4.20 -10.46 -3.31
C GLY A 147 2.80 -10.86 -3.79
N ALA A 148 1.74 -10.72 -2.99
CA ALA A 148 0.39 -11.06 -3.40
C ALA A 148 -0.12 -10.18 -4.56
N VAL A 149 -0.91 -10.77 -5.47
CA VAL A 149 -1.58 -10.05 -6.57
C VAL A 149 -3.08 -10.10 -6.36
N VAL A 150 -3.64 -8.99 -5.87
CA VAL A 150 -5.05 -8.86 -5.50
C VAL A 150 -5.82 -8.18 -6.63
N VAL A 151 -6.83 -8.86 -7.15
CA VAL A 151 -7.65 -8.39 -8.28
C VAL A 151 -9.16 -8.50 -8.00
N LYS A 152 -9.52 -8.84 -6.76
CA LYS A 152 -10.90 -8.93 -6.24
C LYS A 152 -10.99 -8.21 -4.92
N ASP A 153 -12.20 -7.84 -4.52
CA ASP A 153 -12.46 -7.27 -3.20
C ASP A 153 -11.98 -8.20 -2.09
N VAL A 154 -11.48 -7.61 -1.02
CA VAL A 154 -11.03 -8.30 0.20
C VAL A 154 -11.89 -7.84 1.35
N GLU A 155 -12.58 -8.76 2.01
CA GLU A 155 -13.42 -8.46 3.17
C GLU A 155 -12.60 -7.93 4.35
N PRO A 156 -13.20 -7.17 5.28
CA PRO A 156 -12.53 -6.71 6.47
C PRO A 156 -11.92 -7.85 7.30
N ASN A 157 -10.81 -7.55 7.98
CA ASN A 157 -10.07 -8.46 8.86
C ASN A 157 -9.52 -9.72 8.17
N CYS A 158 -9.56 -9.80 6.84
CA CYS A 158 -9.01 -10.92 6.07
C CYS A 158 -7.51 -10.80 5.84
N THR A 159 -6.86 -11.95 5.67
CA THR A 159 -5.49 -12.03 5.17
C THR A 159 -5.47 -12.70 3.80
N VAL A 160 -4.89 -12.01 2.82
CA VAL A 160 -4.77 -12.48 1.43
C VAL A 160 -3.32 -12.79 1.11
N VAL A 161 -3.06 -13.93 0.45
CA VAL A 161 -1.72 -14.34 0.01
C VAL A 161 -1.75 -14.89 -1.41
N GLY A 162 -0.61 -14.87 -2.09
CA GLY A 162 -0.38 -15.59 -3.35
C GLY A 162 -0.74 -14.84 -4.63
N VAL A 163 -0.68 -15.56 -5.77
CA VAL A 163 -0.93 -15.06 -7.13
C VAL A 163 -1.76 -16.10 -7.90
N PRO A 164 -3.06 -15.81 -8.17
CA PRO A 164 -3.85 -14.69 -7.66
C PRO A 164 -3.97 -14.71 -6.14
N GLY A 165 -4.27 -13.55 -5.53
CA GLY A 165 -4.43 -13.42 -4.09
C GLY A 165 -5.67 -14.17 -3.58
N GLU A 166 -5.47 -15.07 -2.62
CA GLU A 166 -6.52 -15.87 -1.98
C GLU A 166 -6.59 -15.59 -0.47
N VAL A 167 -7.78 -15.59 0.09
CA VAL A 167 -7.99 -15.37 1.53
C VAL A 167 -7.60 -16.62 2.30
N VAL A 168 -6.64 -16.49 3.21
CA VAL A 168 -6.14 -17.60 4.05
C VAL A 168 -6.45 -17.43 5.54
N ARG A 169 -6.91 -16.24 5.95
CA ARG A 169 -7.37 -15.96 7.32
C ARG A 169 -8.53 -14.97 7.31
N ILE A 170 -9.44 -15.15 8.27
CA ILE A 170 -10.55 -14.26 8.57
C ILE A 170 -10.52 -14.01 10.08
N ASP A 171 -10.59 -12.76 10.54
CA ASP A 171 -10.51 -12.36 11.95
C ASP A 171 -9.33 -13.01 12.72
N GLY A 172 -8.20 -13.25 12.01
CA GLY A 172 -7.00 -13.87 12.57
C GLY A 172 -7.01 -15.41 12.57
N GLU A 173 -8.17 -16.05 12.40
CA GLU A 173 -8.31 -17.50 12.30
C GLU A 173 -8.00 -17.99 10.88
N ARG A 174 -7.36 -19.18 10.79
CA ARG A 174 -7.02 -19.78 9.51
C ARG A 174 -8.27 -20.36 8.85
N VAL A 175 -8.40 -20.18 7.55
CA VAL A 175 -9.43 -20.84 6.74
C VAL A 175 -8.97 -22.28 6.49
N ASP A 176 -9.68 -23.28 7.04
CA ASP A 176 -9.27 -24.68 7.01
C ASP A 176 -9.37 -25.36 5.64
N ASP A 177 -9.97 -24.71 4.66
CA ASP A 177 -10.20 -25.28 3.31
C ASP A 177 -9.14 -24.80 2.30
N LEU A 178 -7.86 -24.95 2.67
CA LEU A 178 -6.74 -24.63 1.78
C LEU A 178 -6.62 -25.60 0.58
N ASP A 179 -7.34 -26.70 0.57
CA ASP A 179 -7.34 -27.66 -0.54
C ASP A 179 -8.01 -27.10 -1.82
N GLN A 180 -8.74 -25.99 -1.72
CA GLN A 180 -9.26 -25.24 -2.86
C GLN A 180 -8.33 -24.13 -3.37
N ILE A 181 -7.26 -23.81 -2.65
CA ILE A 181 -6.25 -22.88 -3.13
C ILE A 181 -5.34 -23.62 -4.08
N ASN A 182 -5.70 -23.62 -5.35
CA ASN A 182 -4.85 -24.15 -6.42
C ASN A 182 -3.68 -23.15 -6.66
N ILE A 183 -2.68 -23.20 -5.75
CA ILE A 183 -1.41 -22.49 -5.97
C ILE A 183 -0.58 -23.43 -6.86
N PRO A 184 -0.34 -23.11 -8.11
CA PRO A 184 0.62 -23.82 -8.92
C PRO A 184 2.02 -23.37 -8.43
N ASP A 185 2.46 -23.92 -7.31
CA ASP A 185 3.79 -23.65 -6.77
C ASP A 185 4.66 -24.90 -6.90
N PRO A 186 5.69 -24.86 -7.74
CA PRO A 186 6.67 -25.93 -7.85
C PRO A 186 7.34 -26.27 -6.49
N LEU A 187 7.44 -25.28 -5.57
CA LEU A 187 7.98 -25.45 -4.21
C LEU A 187 7.04 -26.27 -3.31
N MET A 188 5.72 -26.13 -3.45
CA MET A 188 4.77 -26.92 -2.64
C MET A 188 4.76 -28.39 -3.03
N ASN A 189 5.01 -28.74 -4.29
CA ASN A 189 5.17 -30.13 -4.73
C ASN A 189 6.43 -30.75 -4.12
N LEU A 190 7.54 -30.02 -4.07
CA LEU A 190 8.78 -30.45 -3.42
C LEU A 190 8.63 -30.70 -1.92
N ILE A 191 7.80 -29.87 -1.23
CA ILE A 191 7.53 -30.05 0.21
C ILE A 191 6.66 -31.26 0.46
N ARG A 192 5.66 -31.54 -0.39
CA ARG A 192 4.79 -32.71 -0.29
C ARG A 192 5.56 -34.03 -0.57
N GLU A 193 6.46 -34.03 -1.53
CA GLU A 193 7.30 -35.19 -1.85
C GLU A 193 8.27 -35.53 -0.70
N ASN A 194 8.84 -34.54 -0.02
CA ASN A 194 9.75 -34.75 1.13
C ASN A 194 9.05 -35.12 2.46
N GLN A 195 7.71 -35.07 2.55
CA GLN A 195 6.94 -35.49 3.71
C GLN A 195 6.34 -36.89 3.54
N ALA A 196 6.50 -37.51 2.38
CA ALA A 196 5.99 -38.83 2.03
C ALA A 196 7.07 -39.96 2.12
N GLU A 197 8.33 -39.59 2.44
CA GLU A 197 9.41 -40.50 2.82
C GLU A 197 9.59 -40.53 4.37
#